data_f404fa44a7352917918f93b381da60c8
#
_entry.id   f404fa44a7352917918f93b381da60c8
#
_cell.length_a   1.000
_cell.length_b   1.000
_cell.length_c   1.000
_cell.angle_alpha   90.00
_cell.angle_beta   90.00
_cell.angle_gamma   90.00
#
_symmetry.space_group_name_H-M   'P 1'
#
loop_
_entity.id
_entity.type
_entity.pdbx_description
1 polymer ?
#
loop_
_entity_poly.entity_id
_entity_poly.type
_entity_poly.pdbx_seq_one_letter_code
_entity_poly.pdbx_strand_id
1 'polypeptide(L)'
;MEENKQHKTALPETEPIPSAQAPEALLDIRGLRVEYHTDEDVVYAVNGLDLTIGKGESLGLVGETGAGKTTTALSVLRLIADPPGKIMGGEIWFEGEDMLQAKPARLREIRGSKISVIFQDPMTSLNPVYSVGDQIAEVIHQHEKCSKEEGRRKAGDMLEMVGIPRARYDEYPHQFSGGMKQRVVIAMSIACSPELILADEPTTALDVTIQAQVLELMNELKEKLRTSTTWASWPRSATGWLSCMPVRS
;
A
#
# COMPACT_ATOMS: atom_id res chain seq x y z
N MET A 1 56.48 34.84 -6.43
CA MET A 1 55.07 35.25 -6.31
C MET A 1 54.35 34.75 -7.56
N GLU A 2 53.84 33.55 -7.53
CA GLU A 2 53.07 32.97 -8.64
C GLU A 2 51.62 32.84 -8.14
N GLU A 3 50.72 33.55 -8.84
CA GLU A 3 49.29 33.55 -8.60
C GLU A 3 48.65 32.24 -9.10
N ASN A 4 48.08 31.47 -8.20
CA ASN A 4 47.37 30.26 -8.49
C ASN A 4 45.91 30.59 -8.92
N LYS A 5 45.68 30.62 -10.25
CA LYS A 5 44.34 30.77 -10.84
C LYS A 5 43.59 29.44 -10.73
N GLN A 6 42.69 29.34 -9.76
CA GLN A 6 41.72 28.26 -9.69
C GLN A 6 40.70 28.34 -10.84
N HIS A 7 40.76 27.36 -11.72
CA HIS A 7 39.76 27.15 -12.77
C HIS A 7 38.46 26.62 -12.12
N LYS A 8 37.46 27.47 -12.02
CA LYS A 8 36.07 27.04 -11.73
C LYS A 8 35.52 26.42 -13.00
N THR A 9 35.46 25.09 -13.04
CA THR A 9 34.71 24.36 -14.06
C THR A 9 33.21 24.49 -13.72
N ALA A 10 32.47 25.25 -14.51
CA ALA A 10 31.03 25.32 -14.44
C ALA A 10 30.44 23.98 -14.88
N LEU A 11 29.57 23.41 -14.07
CA LEU A 11 28.76 22.23 -14.44
C LEU A 11 27.83 22.61 -15.60
N PRO A 12 27.62 21.74 -16.60
CA PRO A 12 26.72 22.04 -17.70
C PRO A 12 25.29 22.17 -17.17
N GLU A 13 24.62 23.25 -17.56
CA GLU A 13 23.19 23.45 -17.33
C GLU A 13 22.43 22.30 -18.02
N THR A 14 21.76 21.47 -17.25
CA THR A 14 20.84 20.45 -17.77
C THR A 14 19.62 21.16 -18.34
N GLU A 15 19.44 21.07 -19.66
CA GLU A 15 18.20 21.50 -20.32
C GLU A 15 17.00 20.81 -19.69
N PRO A 16 15.86 21.52 -19.47
CA PRO A 16 14.66 20.91 -18.94
C PRO A 16 14.16 19.84 -19.93
N ILE A 17 14.07 18.60 -19.46
CA ILE A 17 13.47 17.50 -20.23
C ILE A 17 12.04 17.91 -20.58
N PRO A 18 11.62 17.88 -21.87
CA PRO A 18 10.27 18.24 -22.25
C PRO A 18 9.27 17.37 -21.51
N SER A 19 8.30 17.98 -20.87
CA SER A 19 7.20 17.33 -20.16
C SER A 19 6.41 16.46 -21.15
N ALA A 20 6.81 15.18 -21.28
CA ALA A 20 5.86 14.16 -21.70
C ALA A 20 4.67 14.29 -20.74
N GLN A 21 3.45 14.42 -21.27
CA GLN A 21 2.24 14.53 -20.48
C GLN A 21 2.31 13.50 -19.34
N ALA A 22 2.48 13.99 -18.10
CA ALA A 22 2.59 13.13 -16.95
C ALA A 22 1.32 12.25 -16.92
N PRO A 23 1.44 10.93 -16.77
CA PRO A 23 0.28 10.08 -16.64
C PRO A 23 -0.59 10.66 -15.53
N GLU A 24 -1.91 10.72 -15.76
CA GLU A 24 -2.86 11.29 -14.81
C GLU A 24 -2.59 10.69 -13.43
N ALA A 25 -2.14 11.51 -12.48
CA ALA A 25 -1.70 11.05 -11.18
C ALA A 25 -2.88 10.41 -10.44
N LEU A 26 -2.72 9.15 -10.02
CA LEU A 26 -3.70 8.48 -9.17
C LEU A 26 -3.56 8.93 -7.72
N LEU A 27 -2.32 8.98 -7.23
CA LEU A 27 -1.95 9.49 -5.91
C LEU A 27 -0.87 10.55 -6.07
N ASP A 28 -1.05 11.70 -5.43
CA ASP A 28 -0.07 12.78 -5.41
C ASP A 28 0.05 13.34 -4.00
N ILE A 29 1.23 13.19 -3.40
CA ILE A 29 1.58 13.65 -2.05
C ILE A 29 2.55 14.80 -2.21
N ARG A 30 2.28 15.93 -1.54
CA ARG A 30 3.10 17.14 -1.62
C ARG A 30 3.44 17.66 -0.24
N GLY A 31 4.73 17.75 0.05
CA GLY A 31 5.25 18.34 1.29
C GLY A 31 4.71 17.70 2.57
N LEU A 32 4.36 16.41 2.56
CA LEU A 32 3.74 15.74 3.70
C LEU A 32 4.65 15.77 4.92
N ARG A 33 4.11 16.22 6.06
CA ARG A 33 4.79 16.24 7.36
C ARG A 33 3.93 15.56 8.41
N VAL A 34 4.54 14.62 9.14
CA VAL A 34 3.89 13.86 10.21
C VAL A 34 4.81 13.75 11.40
N GLU A 35 4.25 14.05 12.57
CA GLU A 35 4.95 13.98 13.85
C GLU A 35 4.22 13.05 14.81
N TYR A 36 4.97 12.42 15.71
CA TYR A 36 4.44 11.70 16.87
C TYR A 36 4.89 12.42 18.13
N HIS A 37 3.93 12.88 18.91
CA HIS A 37 4.15 13.59 20.16
C HIS A 37 4.02 12.59 21.31
N THR A 38 5.14 12.20 21.90
CA THR A 38 5.19 11.37 23.11
C THR A 38 5.38 12.27 24.35
N ASP A 39 5.23 11.71 25.54
CA ASP A 39 5.45 12.46 26.79
C ASP A 39 6.90 12.94 26.95
N GLU A 40 7.85 12.31 26.27
CA GLU A 40 9.29 12.56 26.39
C GLU A 40 9.85 13.37 25.21
N ASP A 41 9.34 13.18 23.98
CA ASP A 41 9.94 13.76 22.77
C ASP A 41 8.94 13.89 21.60
N VAL A 42 9.34 14.62 20.56
CA VAL A 42 8.64 14.74 19.28
C VAL A 42 9.43 14.03 18.20
N VAL A 43 8.84 12.97 17.63
CA VAL A 43 9.44 12.21 16.53
C VAL A 43 8.91 12.71 15.19
N TYR A 44 9.80 13.23 14.34
CA TYR A 44 9.50 13.68 12.98
C TYR A 44 9.49 12.48 12.03
N ALA A 45 8.35 11.80 11.92
CA ALA A 45 8.25 10.55 11.18
C ALA A 45 8.25 10.73 9.65
N VAL A 46 7.66 11.82 9.15
CA VAL A 46 7.71 12.23 7.74
C VAL A 46 7.99 13.72 7.69
N ASN A 47 9.00 14.13 6.92
CA ASN A 47 9.46 15.52 6.89
C ASN A 47 9.57 16.07 5.46
N GLY A 48 8.43 16.50 4.90
CA GLY A 48 8.36 17.13 3.59
C GLY A 48 8.47 16.12 2.42
N LEU A 49 7.70 15.02 2.48
CA LEU A 49 7.67 14.01 1.43
C LEU A 49 6.84 14.48 0.24
N ASP A 50 7.45 14.42 -0.95
CA ASP A 50 6.79 14.53 -2.25
C ASP A 50 6.82 13.17 -2.95
N LEU A 51 5.65 12.69 -3.42
CA LEU A 51 5.50 11.38 -4.05
C LEU A 51 4.32 11.40 -5.00
N THR A 52 4.52 10.96 -6.25
CA THR A 52 3.45 10.83 -7.24
C THR A 52 3.41 9.42 -7.80
N ILE A 53 2.21 8.84 -7.90
CA ILE A 53 1.96 7.51 -8.48
C ILE A 53 0.90 7.64 -9.57
N GLY A 54 1.22 7.20 -10.79
CA GLY A 54 0.29 7.13 -11.92
C GLY A 54 -0.62 5.91 -11.90
N LYS A 55 -1.71 5.94 -12.68
CA LYS A 55 -2.60 4.77 -12.86
C LYS A 55 -1.83 3.60 -13.47
N GLY A 56 -2.01 2.39 -12.90
CA GLY A 56 -1.34 1.16 -13.33
C GLY A 56 0.16 1.11 -13.00
N GLU A 57 0.68 2.11 -12.30
CA GLU A 57 2.08 2.16 -11.87
C GLU A 57 2.29 1.29 -10.63
N SER A 58 3.53 0.80 -10.47
CA SER A 58 3.97 0.14 -9.24
C SER A 58 5.18 0.87 -8.70
N LEU A 59 5.11 1.29 -7.46
CA LEU A 59 6.17 2.01 -6.79
C LEU A 59 6.68 1.21 -5.59
N GLY A 60 8.00 1.04 -5.49
CA GLY A 60 8.67 0.50 -4.31
C GLY A 60 9.29 1.63 -3.49
N LEU A 61 8.83 1.82 -2.26
CA LEU A 61 9.42 2.76 -1.31
C LEU A 61 10.38 2.02 -0.38
N VAL A 62 11.68 2.29 -0.51
CA VAL A 62 12.74 1.63 0.26
C VAL A 62 13.29 2.58 1.32
N GLY A 63 13.59 2.07 2.50
CA GLY A 63 14.17 2.83 3.60
C GLY A 63 14.31 1.98 4.85
N GLU A 64 15.14 2.43 5.79
CA GLU A 64 15.37 1.76 7.06
C GLU A 64 14.10 1.68 7.92
N THR A 65 14.13 0.82 8.95
CA THR A 65 13.05 0.79 9.95
C THR A 65 12.96 2.15 10.63
N GLY A 66 11.75 2.69 10.75
CA GLY A 66 11.55 4.06 11.27
C GLY A 66 11.62 5.17 10.23
N ALA A 67 11.94 4.89 8.95
CA ALA A 67 12.00 5.91 7.87
C ALA A 67 10.63 6.49 7.44
N GLY A 68 9.57 6.27 8.20
CA GLY A 68 8.25 6.86 7.92
C GLY A 68 7.41 6.13 6.85
N LYS A 69 7.83 4.95 6.36
CA LYS A 69 7.12 4.20 5.31
C LYS A 69 5.68 3.89 5.69
N THR A 70 5.47 3.17 6.79
CA THR A 70 4.14 2.85 7.34
C THR A 70 3.34 4.10 7.65
N THR A 71 4.00 5.13 8.23
CA THR A 71 3.37 6.41 8.53
C THR A 71 2.85 7.08 7.27
N THR A 72 3.59 7.03 6.16
CA THR A 72 3.14 7.57 4.87
C THR A 72 1.90 6.83 4.36
N ALA A 73 1.91 5.48 4.38
CA ALA A 73 0.75 4.69 3.97
C ALA A 73 -0.50 4.99 4.81
N LEU A 74 -0.35 5.06 6.14
CA LEU A 74 -1.44 5.40 7.05
C LEU A 74 -1.94 6.84 6.86
N SER A 75 -1.05 7.78 6.48
CA SER A 75 -1.42 9.17 6.20
C SER A 75 -2.36 9.29 5.01
N VAL A 76 -2.12 8.51 3.93
CA VAL A 76 -2.98 8.49 2.74
C VAL A 76 -4.43 8.21 3.11
N LEU A 77 -4.65 7.31 4.05
CA LEU A 77 -5.99 6.94 4.52
C LEU A 77 -6.43 7.67 5.80
N ARG A 78 -5.62 8.60 6.33
CA ARG A 78 -5.86 9.25 7.62
C ARG A 78 -6.14 8.23 8.74
N LEU A 79 -5.31 7.19 8.82
CA LEU A 79 -5.37 6.13 9.84
C LEU A 79 -4.33 6.35 10.96
N ILE A 80 -3.61 7.45 10.94
CA ILE A 80 -2.72 7.83 12.04
C ILE A 80 -3.58 8.11 13.26
N ALA A 81 -3.26 7.42 14.37
CA ALA A 81 -3.93 7.66 15.64
C ALA A 81 -3.51 9.03 16.22
N ASP A 82 -4.46 9.89 16.50
CA ASP A 82 -4.24 11.19 17.15
C ASP A 82 -4.98 11.20 18.50
N PRO A 83 -4.28 11.28 19.62
CA PRO A 83 -2.83 11.17 19.83
C PRO A 83 -2.26 9.75 19.66
N PRO A 84 -0.94 9.51 19.53
CA PRO A 84 0.16 10.48 19.59
C PRO A 84 0.55 11.08 18.24
N GLY A 85 0.04 10.57 17.09
CA GLY A 85 0.45 11.00 15.75
C GLY A 85 -0.38 12.17 15.24
N LYS A 86 0.26 13.07 14.47
CA LYS A 86 -0.41 14.23 13.89
C LYS A 86 0.16 14.56 12.51
N ILE A 87 -0.74 14.79 11.55
CA ILE A 87 -0.35 15.35 10.26
C ILE A 87 -0.21 16.86 10.43
N MET A 88 1.03 17.35 10.30
CA MET A 88 1.37 18.76 10.53
C MET A 88 1.19 19.63 9.30
N GLY A 89 1.21 19.05 8.10
CA GLY A 89 1.04 19.78 6.85
C GLY A 89 1.30 18.93 5.62
N GLY A 90 1.19 19.57 4.47
CA GLY A 90 1.25 18.95 3.17
C GLY A 90 -0.13 18.69 2.59
N GLU A 91 -0.15 18.04 1.44
CA GLU A 91 -1.36 17.69 0.70
C GLU A 91 -1.31 16.22 0.28
N ILE A 92 -2.45 15.55 0.23
CA ILE A 92 -2.58 14.19 -0.28
C ILE A 92 -3.78 14.15 -1.22
N TRP A 93 -3.51 14.06 -2.51
CA TRP A 93 -4.52 14.00 -3.57
C TRP A 93 -4.68 12.59 -4.09
N PHE A 94 -5.89 12.06 -4.06
CA PHE A 94 -6.25 10.77 -4.66
C PHE A 94 -7.37 11.00 -5.67
N GLU A 95 -7.14 10.66 -6.95
CA GLU A 95 -8.06 10.93 -8.06
C GLU A 95 -8.55 12.40 -8.11
N GLY A 96 -7.69 13.35 -7.75
CA GLY A 96 -8.03 14.77 -7.70
C GLY A 96 -8.84 15.21 -6.48
N GLU A 97 -9.09 14.34 -5.52
CA GLU A 97 -9.75 14.64 -4.23
C GLU A 97 -8.70 14.78 -3.11
N ASP A 98 -8.75 15.89 -2.35
CA ASP A 98 -7.86 16.09 -1.20
C ASP A 98 -8.30 15.20 -0.02
N MET A 99 -7.50 14.17 0.27
CA MET A 99 -7.75 13.19 1.32
C MET A 99 -7.68 13.80 2.73
N LEU A 100 -6.92 14.87 2.92
CA LEU A 100 -6.81 15.53 4.22
C LEU A 100 -8.06 16.36 4.56
N GLN A 101 -8.77 16.85 3.53
CA GLN A 101 -10.01 17.63 3.67
C GLN A 101 -11.26 16.75 3.50
N ALA A 102 -11.13 15.50 3.07
CA ALA A 102 -12.26 14.60 2.85
C ALA A 102 -13.07 14.37 4.14
N LYS A 103 -14.39 14.37 4.00
CA LYS A 103 -15.30 14.12 5.13
C LYS A 103 -15.18 12.67 5.61
N PRO A 104 -15.43 12.38 6.91
CA PRO A 104 -15.34 11.01 7.44
C PRO A 104 -16.20 9.97 6.70
N ALA A 105 -17.37 10.37 6.19
CA ALA A 105 -18.22 9.49 5.38
C ALA A 105 -17.53 9.10 4.06
N ARG A 106 -16.92 10.08 3.38
CA ARG A 106 -16.19 9.85 2.13
C ARG A 106 -14.95 8.96 2.32
N LEU A 107 -14.18 9.17 3.40
CA LEU A 107 -13.06 8.31 3.75
C LEU A 107 -13.49 6.86 3.98
N ARG A 108 -14.65 6.61 4.60
CA ARG A 108 -15.20 5.26 4.78
C ARG A 108 -15.57 4.61 3.45
N GLU A 109 -16.07 5.38 2.50
CA GLU A 109 -16.35 4.88 1.14
C GLU A 109 -15.06 4.51 0.41
N ILE A 110 -13.99 5.31 0.52
CA ILE A 110 -12.71 5.09 -0.16
C ILE A 110 -11.93 3.92 0.44
N ARG A 111 -11.91 3.82 1.77
CA ARG A 111 -11.17 2.77 2.49
C ARG A 111 -11.75 1.39 2.19
N GLY A 112 -10.93 0.49 1.66
CA GLY A 112 -11.28 -0.88 1.29
C GLY A 112 -11.91 -1.03 -0.09
N SER A 113 -12.60 -0.01 -0.63
CA SER A 113 -13.18 -0.07 -1.98
C SER A 113 -12.28 0.51 -3.06
N LYS A 114 -11.71 1.71 -2.85
CA LYS A 114 -10.81 2.38 -3.79
C LYS A 114 -9.35 2.28 -3.41
N ILE A 115 -9.05 2.42 -2.12
CA ILE A 115 -7.71 2.24 -1.57
C ILE A 115 -7.76 1.13 -0.54
N SER A 116 -6.95 0.10 -0.72
CA SER A 116 -6.78 -1.01 0.23
C SER A 116 -5.37 -1.04 0.80
N VAL A 117 -5.23 -1.58 2.03
CA VAL A 117 -3.94 -1.73 2.71
C VAL A 117 -3.71 -3.18 3.07
N ILE A 118 -2.51 -3.67 2.76
CA ILE A 118 -2.00 -4.95 3.26
C ILE A 118 -0.99 -4.62 4.35
N PHE A 119 -1.35 -4.92 5.61
CA PHE A 119 -0.48 -4.68 6.76
C PHE A 119 0.59 -5.77 6.91
N GLN A 120 1.64 -5.44 7.63
CA GLN A 120 2.85 -6.27 7.83
C GLN A 120 2.54 -7.63 8.47
N ASP A 121 1.61 -7.71 9.43
CA ASP A 121 1.30 -8.91 10.19
C ASP A 121 -0.09 -9.48 9.84
N PRO A 122 -0.14 -10.62 9.10
CA PRO A 122 -1.40 -11.27 8.78
C PRO A 122 -2.08 -11.91 10.00
N MET A 123 -1.33 -12.14 11.10
CA MET A 123 -1.88 -12.79 12.30
C MET A 123 -2.81 -11.86 13.06
N THR A 124 -2.54 -10.57 13.06
CA THR A 124 -3.36 -9.52 13.70
C THR A 124 -4.47 -9.01 12.79
N SER A 125 -4.36 -9.26 11.47
CA SER A 125 -5.33 -8.77 10.47
C SER A 125 -6.58 -9.65 10.38
N LEU A 126 -6.50 -10.94 10.77
CA LEU A 126 -7.62 -11.88 10.69
C LEU A 126 -8.27 -12.08 12.06
N ASN A 127 -9.60 -11.98 12.10
CA ASN A 127 -10.36 -12.29 13.30
C ASN A 127 -10.44 -13.81 13.51
N PRO A 128 -9.94 -14.39 14.62
CA PRO A 128 -9.84 -15.83 14.82
C PRO A 128 -11.20 -16.53 15.02
N VAL A 129 -12.27 -15.79 15.33
CA VAL A 129 -13.60 -16.37 15.61
C VAL A 129 -14.55 -16.38 14.41
N TYR A 130 -14.13 -15.85 13.25
CA TYR A 130 -14.87 -15.90 12.00
C TYR A 130 -14.15 -16.79 10.98
N SER A 131 -14.91 -17.45 10.09
CA SER A 131 -14.33 -18.19 8.97
C SER A 131 -13.61 -17.24 8.00
N VAL A 132 -12.61 -17.74 7.29
CA VAL A 132 -11.85 -16.89 6.34
C VAL A 132 -12.73 -16.40 5.20
N GLY A 133 -13.68 -17.22 4.75
CA GLY A 133 -14.62 -16.84 3.70
C GLY A 133 -15.60 -15.77 4.15
N ASP A 134 -16.10 -15.86 5.39
CA ASP A 134 -17.03 -14.86 5.93
C ASP A 134 -16.34 -13.49 6.10
N GLN A 135 -15.08 -13.46 6.48
CA GLN A 135 -14.32 -12.21 6.58
C GLN A 135 -14.14 -11.54 5.21
N ILE A 136 -13.87 -12.32 4.15
CA ILE A 136 -13.83 -11.77 2.78
C ILE A 136 -15.22 -11.30 2.34
N ALA A 137 -16.27 -12.09 2.61
CA ALA A 137 -17.65 -11.74 2.28
C ALA A 137 -18.12 -10.47 3.01
N GLU A 138 -17.68 -10.25 4.25
CA GLU A 138 -18.00 -9.04 5.02
C GLU A 138 -17.43 -7.79 4.33
N VAL A 139 -16.18 -7.83 3.85
CA VAL A 139 -15.58 -6.73 3.08
C VAL A 139 -16.40 -6.43 1.83
N ILE A 140 -16.83 -7.47 1.11
CA ILE A 140 -17.66 -7.30 -0.09
C ILE A 140 -19.01 -6.65 0.27
N HIS A 141 -19.69 -7.14 1.29
CA HIS A 141 -20.99 -6.60 1.73
C HIS A 141 -20.94 -5.17 2.24
N GLN A 142 -19.80 -4.76 2.80
CA GLN A 142 -19.62 -3.39 3.30
C GLN A 142 -19.60 -2.37 2.14
N HIS A 143 -19.12 -2.77 0.97
CA HIS A 143 -18.90 -1.88 -0.17
C HIS A 143 -19.84 -2.15 -1.35
N GLU A 144 -20.36 -3.35 -1.48
CA GLU A 144 -21.23 -3.75 -2.58
C GLU A 144 -22.61 -4.15 -2.07
N LYS A 145 -23.66 -3.65 -2.74
CA LYS A 145 -25.02 -4.07 -2.49
C LYS A 145 -25.28 -5.42 -3.18
N CYS A 146 -25.03 -6.52 -2.49
CA CYS A 146 -25.24 -7.88 -3.00
C CYS A 146 -25.95 -8.76 -1.98
N SER A 147 -26.56 -9.87 -2.43
CA SER A 147 -27.17 -10.87 -1.54
C SER A 147 -26.09 -11.64 -0.76
N LYS A 148 -26.50 -12.28 0.35
CA LYS A 148 -25.59 -13.15 1.12
C LYS A 148 -24.96 -14.26 0.27
N GLU A 149 -25.75 -14.88 -0.61
CA GLU A 149 -25.30 -15.95 -1.50
C GLU A 149 -24.30 -15.43 -2.54
N GLU A 150 -24.55 -14.25 -3.07
CA GLU A 150 -23.63 -13.60 -4.02
C GLU A 150 -22.32 -13.19 -3.34
N GLY A 151 -22.36 -12.62 -2.13
CA GLY A 151 -21.17 -12.31 -1.34
C GLY A 151 -20.35 -13.56 -1.04
N ARG A 152 -21.01 -14.67 -0.63
CA ARG A 152 -20.35 -15.95 -0.41
C ARG A 152 -19.70 -16.50 -1.67
N ARG A 153 -20.37 -16.40 -2.83
CA ARG A 153 -19.83 -16.82 -4.11
C ARG A 153 -18.58 -16.02 -4.48
N LYS A 154 -18.67 -14.68 -4.42
CA LYS A 154 -17.55 -13.77 -4.71
C LYS A 154 -16.36 -14.02 -3.77
N ALA A 155 -16.61 -14.21 -2.49
CA ALA A 155 -15.55 -14.53 -1.52
C ALA A 155 -14.86 -15.88 -1.83
N GLY A 156 -15.63 -16.88 -2.28
CA GLY A 156 -15.06 -18.13 -2.79
C GLY A 156 -14.20 -17.94 -4.04
N ASP A 157 -14.64 -17.07 -4.97
CA ASP A 157 -13.85 -16.71 -6.17
C ASP A 157 -12.53 -16.02 -5.77
N MET A 158 -12.54 -15.15 -4.74
CA MET A 158 -11.34 -14.50 -4.22
C MET A 158 -10.38 -15.51 -3.58
N LEU A 159 -10.87 -16.48 -2.82
CA LEU A 159 -10.03 -17.55 -2.27
C LEU A 159 -9.33 -18.34 -3.39
N GLU A 160 -10.06 -18.74 -4.42
CA GLU A 160 -9.48 -19.44 -5.58
C GLU A 160 -8.45 -18.57 -6.31
N MET A 161 -8.70 -17.27 -6.43
CA MET A 161 -7.78 -16.33 -7.08
C MET A 161 -6.41 -16.26 -6.38
N VAL A 162 -6.39 -16.42 -5.04
CA VAL A 162 -5.14 -16.46 -4.26
C VAL A 162 -4.61 -17.90 -4.04
N GLY A 163 -5.16 -18.89 -4.76
CA GLY A 163 -4.71 -20.30 -4.70
C GLY A 163 -5.18 -21.04 -3.45
N ILE A 164 -6.28 -20.63 -2.82
CA ILE A 164 -6.94 -21.35 -1.72
C ILE A 164 -8.24 -21.97 -2.25
N PRO A 165 -8.40 -23.31 -2.16
CA PRO A 165 -9.62 -23.97 -2.63
C PRO A 165 -10.87 -23.40 -1.94
N ARG A 166 -11.96 -23.17 -2.71
CA ARG A 166 -13.25 -22.69 -2.21
C ARG A 166 -13.82 -23.57 -1.10
N ALA A 167 -13.53 -24.87 -1.11
CA ALA A 167 -13.96 -25.82 -0.07
C ALA A 167 -13.48 -25.42 1.34
N ARG A 168 -12.44 -24.59 1.44
CA ARG A 168 -11.88 -24.10 2.71
C ARG A 168 -12.53 -22.79 3.20
N TYR A 169 -13.62 -22.35 2.57
CA TYR A 169 -14.35 -21.12 2.92
C TYR A 169 -14.75 -21.07 4.40
N ASP A 170 -15.28 -22.18 4.92
CA ASP A 170 -15.82 -22.27 6.28
C ASP A 170 -14.75 -22.59 7.35
N GLU A 171 -13.48 -22.69 6.95
CA GLU A 171 -12.37 -22.88 7.88
C GLU A 171 -11.95 -21.57 8.58
N TYR A 172 -11.36 -21.74 9.75
CA TYR A 172 -10.93 -20.62 10.61
C TYR A 172 -9.43 -20.30 10.45
N PRO A 173 -8.98 -19.06 10.77
CA PRO A 173 -7.58 -18.66 10.62
C PRO A 173 -6.56 -19.59 11.28
N HIS A 174 -6.88 -20.22 12.42
CA HIS A 174 -5.99 -21.14 13.12
C HIS A 174 -5.68 -22.43 12.33
N GLN A 175 -6.50 -22.77 11.32
CA GLN A 175 -6.32 -23.93 10.45
C GLN A 175 -5.41 -23.64 9.25
N PHE A 176 -4.93 -22.41 9.12
CA PHE A 176 -4.11 -21.94 8.00
C PHE A 176 -2.64 -21.70 8.44
N SER A 177 -1.70 -22.02 7.55
CA SER A 177 -0.30 -21.62 7.72
C SER A 177 -0.14 -20.09 7.58
N GLY A 178 0.99 -19.54 8.00
CA GLY A 178 1.28 -18.12 7.87
C GLY A 178 1.13 -17.59 6.44
N GLY A 179 1.68 -18.30 5.46
CA GLY A 179 1.55 -17.94 4.06
C GLY A 179 0.11 -18.04 3.52
N MET A 180 -0.68 -18.99 4.02
CA MET A 180 -2.10 -19.07 3.66
C MET A 180 -2.91 -17.93 4.28
N LYS A 181 -2.63 -17.55 5.53
CA LYS A 181 -3.25 -16.38 6.17
C LYS A 181 -2.92 -15.11 5.39
N GLN A 182 -1.68 -14.95 4.94
CA GLN A 182 -1.28 -13.82 4.10
C GLN A 182 -2.08 -13.79 2.79
N ARG A 183 -2.26 -14.93 2.14
CA ARG A 183 -3.10 -15.04 0.92
C ARG A 183 -4.55 -14.65 1.19
N VAL A 184 -5.12 -15.00 2.35
CA VAL A 184 -6.47 -14.55 2.76
C VAL A 184 -6.51 -13.04 2.93
N VAL A 185 -5.52 -12.43 3.59
CA VAL A 185 -5.44 -10.95 3.74
C VAL A 185 -5.32 -10.27 2.38
N ILE A 186 -4.52 -10.83 1.46
CA ILE A 186 -4.46 -10.35 0.07
C ILE A 186 -5.84 -10.47 -0.61
N ALA A 187 -6.54 -11.61 -0.47
CA ALA A 187 -7.88 -11.79 -1.04
C ALA A 187 -8.87 -10.74 -0.51
N MET A 188 -8.84 -10.44 0.80
CA MET A 188 -9.64 -9.37 1.39
C MET A 188 -9.30 -8.00 0.79
N SER A 189 -8.01 -7.72 0.60
CA SER A 189 -7.55 -6.42 0.08
C SER A 189 -7.96 -6.17 -1.37
N ILE A 190 -8.11 -7.22 -2.20
CA ILE A 190 -8.51 -7.11 -3.60
C ILE A 190 -9.99 -7.36 -3.86
N ALA A 191 -10.76 -7.75 -2.83
CA ALA A 191 -12.15 -8.21 -2.96
C ALA A 191 -13.09 -7.19 -3.62
N CYS A 192 -12.83 -5.89 -3.43
CA CYS A 192 -13.59 -4.80 -4.03
C CYS A 192 -12.89 -4.15 -5.25
N SER A 193 -11.88 -4.82 -5.83
CA SER A 193 -11.12 -4.32 -7.00
C SER A 193 -10.60 -2.88 -6.81
N PRO A 194 -9.79 -2.61 -5.78
CA PRO A 194 -9.34 -1.26 -5.47
C PRO A 194 -8.44 -0.69 -6.57
N GLU A 195 -8.43 0.63 -6.70
CA GLU A 195 -7.60 1.35 -7.67
C GLU A 195 -6.15 1.51 -7.18
N LEU A 196 -5.96 1.54 -5.84
CA LEU A 196 -4.65 1.62 -5.19
C LEU A 196 -4.53 0.58 -4.08
N ILE A 197 -3.44 -0.19 -4.10
CA ILE A 197 -3.08 -1.09 -3.00
C ILE A 197 -1.77 -0.60 -2.37
N LEU A 198 -1.84 -0.32 -1.08
CA LEU A 198 -0.69 0.04 -0.25
C LEU A 198 -0.26 -1.21 0.52
N ALA A 199 0.93 -1.76 0.20
CA ALA A 199 1.43 -2.96 0.86
C ALA A 199 2.61 -2.63 1.78
N ASP A 200 2.40 -2.70 3.09
CA ASP A 200 3.42 -2.45 4.10
C ASP A 200 4.11 -3.75 4.51
N GLU A 201 5.29 -3.99 3.95
CA GLU A 201 6.12 -5.18 4.21
C GLU A 201 5.33 -6.51 4.18
N PRO A 202 4.59 -6.84 3.12
CA PRO A 202 3.57 -7.90 3.12
C PRO A 202 4.14 -9.31 3.30
N THR A 203 5.44 -9.49 3.40
CA THR A 203 6.10 -10.80 3.49
C THR A 203 7.06 -10.94 4.66
N THR A 204 7.27 -9.90 5.48
CA THR A 204 8.31 -9.88 6.50
C THR A 204 8.14 -10.95 7.60
N ALA A 205 6.90 -11.32 7.92
CA ALA A 205 6.59 -12.33 8.94
C ALA A 205 6.62 -13.78 8.40
N LEU A 206 7.09 -14.01 7.15
CA LEU A 206 7.06 -15.29 6.48
C LEU A 206 8.46 -15.84 6.21
N ASP A 207 8.60 -17.17 6.14
CA ASP A 207 9.82 -17.84 5.70
C ASP A 207 10.18 -17.46 4.26
N VAL A 208 11.48 -17.47 3.91
CA VAL A 208 12.00 -17.04 2.60
C VAL A 208 11.30 -17.72 1.42
N THR A 209 11.04 -19.03 1.53
CA THR A 209 10.34 -19.78 0.47
C THR A 209 8.89 -19.31 0.31
N ILE A 210 8.19 -19.06 1.41
CA ILE A 210 6.81 -18.58 1.41
C ILE A 210 6.76 -17.13 0.93
N GLN A 211 7.76 -16.31 1.27
CA GLN A 211 7.87 -14.94 0.75
C GLN A 211 7.89 -14.94 -0.78
N ALA A 212 8.75 -15.78 -1.40
CA ALA A 212 8.82 -15.88 -2.87
C ALA A 212 7.47 -16.23 -3.49
N GLN A 213 6.74 -17.19 -2.91
CA GLN A 213 5.42 -17.61 -3.40
C GLN A 213 4.36 -16.49 -3.27
N VAL A 214 4.39 -15.72 -2.17
CA VAL A 214 3.46 -14.59 -1.98
C VAL A 214 3.78 -13.45 -2.96
N LEU A 215 5.07 -13.16 -3.20
CA LEU A 215 5.50 -12.16 -4.17
C LEU A 215 5.12 -12.55 -5.61
N GLU A 216 5.28 -13.83 -5.97
CA GLU A 216 4.85 -14.35 -7.26
C GLU A 216 3.33 -14.20 -7.44
N LEU A 217 2.54 -14.58 -6.41
CA LEU A 217 1.10 -14.36 -6.40
C LEU A 217 0.74 -12.87 -6.58
N MET A 218 1.41 -11.96 -5.87
CA MET A 218 1.16 -10.53 -6.02
C MET A 218 1.46 -10.04 -7.44
N ASN A 219 2.52 -10.56 -8.08
CA ASN A 219 2.84 -10.25 -9.47
C ASN A 219 1.78 -10.80 -10.45
N GLU A 220 1.31 -12.04 -10.25
CA GLU A 220 0.21 -12.59 -11.04
C GLU A 220 -1.09 -11.78 -10.87
N LEU A 221 -1.43 -11.40 -9.66
CA LEU A 221 -2.60 -10.57 -9.38
C LEU A 221 -2.47 -9.19 -10.03
N LYS A 222 -1.28 -8.57 -9.97
CA LYS A 222 -0.97 -7.34 -10.67
C LYS A 222 -1.23 -7.46 -12.17
N GLU A 223 -0.76 -8.54 -12.81
CA GLU A 223 -0.99 -8.77 -14.25
C GLU A 223 -2.47 -9.00 -14.56
N LYS A 224 -3.19 -9.74 -13.72
CA LYS A 224 -4.64 -9.98 -13.87
C LYS A 224 -5.48 -8.71 -13.64
N LEU A 225 -5.05 -7.84 -12.70
CA LEU A 225 -5.73 -6.61 -12.31
C LEU A 225 -5.14 -5.35 -13.00
N ARG A 226 -4.19 -5.52 -13.91
CA ARG A 226 -3.32 -4.48 -14.52
C ARG A 226 -4.04 -3.30 -15.17
N THR A 227 -5.30 -3.44 -15.51
CA THR A 227 -6.10 -2.35 -16.11
C THR A 227 -6.75 -1.43 -15.07
N SER A 228 -6.75 -1.79 -13.77
CA SER A 228 -7.50 -1.09 -12.74
C SER A 228 -6.76 -0.82 -11.44
N THR A 229 -5.62 -1.50 -11.15
CA THR A 229 -5.02 -1.43 -9.81
C THR A 229 -3.56 -0.99 -9.84
N THR A 230 -3.26 0.04 -9.06
CA THR A 230 -1.90 0.56 -8.81
C THR A 230 -1.36 -0.03 -7.51
N TRP A 231 -0.07 -0.36 -7.48
CA TRP A 231 0.57 -0.98 -6.32
C TRP A 231 1.67 -0.07 -5.77
N ALA A 232 1.60 0.24 -4.48
CA ALA A 232 2.69 0.83 -3.74
C ALA A 232 3.13 -0.12 -2.62
N SER A 233 4.41 -0.44 -2.55
CA SER A 233 4.97 -1.44 -1.63
C SER A 233 6.18 -0.90 -0.89
N TRP A 234 6.37 -1.31 0.37
CA TRP A 234 7.44 -0.88 1.27
C TRP A 234 8.25 -2.08 1.76
N PRO A 235 9.22 -2.62 0.97
CA PRO A 235 10.09 -3.70 1.43
C PRO A 235 11.11 -3.21 2.48
N ARG A 236 11.52 -4.10 3.41
CA ARG A 236 12.57 -3.81 4.40
C ARG A 236 13.95 -3.61 3.78
N SER A 237 14.26 -4.33 2.69
CA SER A 237 15.55 -4.25 2.01
C SER A 237 15.39 -4.28 0.50
N ALA A 238 16.28 -3.59 -0.19
CA ALA A 238 16.29 -3.46 -1.64
C ALA A 238 16.62 -4.75 -2.41
N THR A 239 17.03 -5.83 -1.72
CA THR A 239 17.66 -6.99 -2.35
C THR A 239 16.71 -7.96 -3.05
N GLY A 240 15.39 -7.85 -2.86
CA GLY A 240 14.43 -8.79 -3.47
C GLY A 240 13.50 -8.22 -4.55
N TRP A 241 13.36 -6.89 -4.63
CA TRP A 241 12.35 -6.25 -5.49
C TRP A 241 12.95 -5.47 -6.68
N LEU A 242 14.24 -5.18 -6.64
CA LEU A 242 14.94 -4.38 -7.66
C LEU A 242 14.99 -5.02 -9.06
N SER A 243 14.68 -6.31 -9.20
CA SER A 243 14.68 -7.00 -10.52
C SER A 243 13.36 -6.84 -11.29
N CYS A 244 12.29 -6.30 -10.70
CA CYS A 244 10.95 -6.28 -11.31
C CYS A 244 10.30 -4.90 -11.44
N MET A 245 10.92 -3.81 -10.96
CA MET A 245 10.31 -2.47 -11.03
C MET A 245 11.31 -1.41 -11.49
N PRO A 246 10.95 -0.51 -12.41
CA PRO A 246 11.77 0.65 -12.70
C PRO A 246 11.80 1.56 -11.47
N VAL A 247 12.95 1.64 -10.82
CA VAL A 247 13.24 2.66 -9.81
C VAL A 247 13.42 3.97 -10.56
N ARG A 248 12.52 4.92 -10.39
CA ARG A 248 12.79 6.30 -10.76
C ARG A 248 13.53 6.94 -9.60
N SER A 249 14.78 7.28 -9.86
CA SER A 249 15.60 8.19 -9.04
C SER A 249 15.14 9.63 -9.23
#